data_f22961b21586ec3740f5b7a5fb98920b
#
_entry.id   f22961b21586ec3740f5b7a5fb98920b
#
_cell.length_a   1.000
_cell.length_b   1.000
_cell.length_c   1.000
_cell.angle_alpha   90.00
_cell.angle_beta   90.00
_cell.angle_gamma   90.00
#
_symmetry.space_group_name_H-M   'P 1'
#
loop_
_entity.id
_entity.type
_entity.pdbx_description
1 polymer ?
#
loop_
_entity_poly.entity_id
_entity_poly.type
_entity_poly.pdbx_seq_one_letter_code
_entity_poly.pdbx_strand_id
1 'polypeptide(L)'
;MQSYVPALYPLDKAGYTVKDVLVCTYQAISGAGKTFATWPEMVDNVIPFIGGEEEKSEKEPLKIWGEIKGDEIVSANRPNFTAQCLRVPVSDGHMGAVFVRFEEGKKPTKEEAIKVWREFSSKPQELKLPSAPEHFLYYYEEDNMPQTNLNRMNENGMAVSVGRLREDTQYDYKFVCLSHNTLRGAAGGAVLLAELLAAEGYMD
;
A
#
# COMPACT_ATOMS: atom_id res chain seq x y z
N MET A 1 4.98 2.66 -1.08
CA MET A 1 4.65 1.22 -0.90
C MET A 1 3.42 0.97 -0.03
N GLN A 2 3.24 1.64 1.09
CA GLN A 2 2.20 1.33 2.10
C GLN A 2 0.75 1.40 1.59
N SER A 3 0.49 2.00 0.43
CA SER A 3 -0.85 2.01 -0.17
C SER A 3 -1.12 0.77 -1.04
N TYR A 4 -0.17 0.31 -1.85
CA TYR A 4 -0.41 -0.74 -2.85
C TYR A 4 0.11 -2.13 -2.48
N VAL A 5 1.22 -2.23 -1.78
CA VAL A 5 1.75 -3.53 -1.34
C VAL A 5 0.77 -4.29 -0.44
N PRO A 6 0.13 -3.64 0.56
CA PRO A 6 -0.90 -4.28 1.37
C PRO A 6 -2.13 -4.76 0.58
N ALA A 7 -2.43 -4.16 -0.57
CA ALA A 7 -3.51 -4.62 -1.43
C ALA A 7 -3.10 -5.82 -2.32
N LEU A 8 -1.82 -5.93 -2.68
CA LEU A 8 -1.30 -6.97 -3.57
C LEU A 8 -0.87 -8.24 -2.82
N TYR A 9 -0.17 -8.09 -1.70
CA TYR A 9 0.40 -9.20 -0.97
C TYR A 9 -0.62 -10.22 -0.45
N PRO A 10 -1.80 -9.81 0.07
CA PRO A 10 -2.84 -10.76 0.46
C PRO A 10 -3.38 -11.59 -0.70
N LEU A 11 -3.49 -11.02 -1.90
CA LEU A 11 -3.90 -11.76 -3.10
C LEU A 11 -2.87 -12.85 -3.44
N ASP A 12 -1.59 -12.49 -3.44
CA ASP A 12 -0.51 -13.47 -3.70
C ASP A 12 -0.49 -14.58 -2.64
N LYS A 13 -0.66 -14.24 -1.36
CA LYS A 13 -0.77 -15.21 -0.25
C LYS A 13 -1.99 -16.12 -0.35
N ALA A 14 -3.10 -15.64 -0.91
CA ALA A 14 -4.29 -16.44 -1.16
C ALA A 14 -4.15 -17.39 -2.38
N GLY A 15 -2.97 -17.38 -3.05
CA GLY A 15 -2.67 -18.25 -4.18
C GLY A 15 -2.92 -17.63 -5.56
N TYR A 16 -3.31 -16.36 -5.60
CA TYR A 16 -3.44 -15.57 -6.83
C TYR A 16 -2.10 -14.91 -7.15
N THR A 17 -1.22 -15.64 -7.78
CA THR A 17 0.18 -15.26 -7.97
C THR A 17 0.32 -13.98 -8.81
N VAL A 18 0.74 -12.90 -8.15
CA VAL A 18 1.00 -11.60 -8.82
C VAL A 18 2.26 -11.71 -9.67
N LYS A 19 2.16 -11.30 -10.93
CA LYS A 19 3.24 -11.36 -11.91
C LYS A 19 3.84 -9.99 -12.22
N ASP A 20 3.03 -9.09 -12.77
CA ASP A 20 3.46 -7.76 -13.17
C ASP A 20 2.58 -6.70 -12.49
N VAL A 21 3.19 -5.62 -12.03
CA VAL A 21 2.54 -4.48 -11.40
C VAL A 21 3.06 -3.20 -12.01
N LEU A 22 2.15 -2.38 -12.55
CA LEU A 22 2.40 -0.98 -12.84
C LEU A 22 1.68 -0.15 -11.78
N VAL A 23 2.39 0.75 -11.12
CA VAL A 23 1.82 1.66 -10.13
C VAL A 23 2.17 3.11 -10.43
N CYS A 24 1.15 3.96 -10.53
CA CYS A 24 1.33 5.40 -10.50
C CYS A 24 0.94 5.91 -9.11
N THR A 25 1.89 6.51 -8.39
CA THR A 25 1.64 7.03 -7.04
C THR A 25 1.42 8.54 -7.06
N TYR A 26 0.40 8.98 -6.31
CA TYR A 26 0.06 10.39 -6.06
C TYR A 26 0.41 10.70 -4.61
N GLN A 27 1.59 11.30 -4.41
CA GLN A 27 2.16 11.47 -3.08
C GLN A 27 1.91 12.86 -2.50
N ALA A 28 1.37 12.90 -1.30
CA ALA A 28 1.09 14.12 -0.54
C ALA A 28 2.36 14.89 -0.17
N ILE A 29 2.23 16.21 0.04
CA ILE A 29 3.33 17.12 0.37
C ILE A 29 3.98 16.83 1.72
N SER A 30 3.24 16.26 2.68
CA SER A 30 3.79 15.83 3.98
C SER A 30 4.89 14.79 3.86
N GLY A 31 4.91 13.99 2.78
CA GLY A 31 6.03 13.08 2.48
C GLY A 31 7.37 13.78 2.26
N ALA A 32 7.36 15.07 1.92
CA ALA A 32 8.53 15.93 1.84
C ALA A 32 8.78 16.74 3.13
N GLY A 33 8.04 16.46 4.22
CA GLY A 33 8.10 17.23 5.46
C GLY A 33 7.55 18.65 5.31
N LYS A 34 6.65 18.89 4.35
CA LYS A 34 6.12 20.20 4.01
C LYS A 34 4.63 20.31 4.26
N THR A 35 4.17 21.55 4.42
CA THR A 35 2.76 21.94 4.45
C THR A 35 2.51 22.96 3.35
N PHE A 36 1.27 23.27 3.03
CA PHE A 36 0.96 24.36 2.08
C PHE A 36 1.48 25.72 2.54
N ALA A 37 1.58 25.95 3.85
CA ALA A 37 2.17 27.18 4.40
C ALA A 37 3.68 27.27 4.15
N THR A 38 4.40 26.13 4.19
CA THR A 38 5.85 26.08 3.97
C THR A 38 6.25 25.77 2.54
N TRP A 39 5.27 25.42 1.70
CA TRP A 39 5.47 25.13 0.28
C TRP A 39 4.25 25.58 -0.55
N PRO A 40 4.00 26.93 -0.63
CA PRO A 40 2.83 27.49 -1.30
C PRO A 40 2.80 27.19 -2.81
N GLU A 41 3.95 26.94 -3.46
CA GLU A 41 4.07 26.61 -4.88
C GLU A 41 3.43 25.27 -5.24
N MET A 42 3.09 24.44 -4.24
CA MET A 42 2.37 23.18 -4.46
C MET A 42 0.86 23.37 -4.61
N VAL A 43 0.33 24.53 -4.28
CA VAL A 43 -1.09 24.81 -4.53
C VAL A 43 -1.34 24.84 -6.04
N ASP A 44 -2.32 24.06 -6.52
CA ASP A 44 -2.67 23.94 -7.94
C ASP A 44 -1.49 23.47 -8.84
N ASN A 45 -0.60 22.61 -8.30
CA ASN A 45 0.60 22.16 -9.00
C ASN A 45 0.83 20.65 -8.82
N VAL A 46 1.35 19.98 -9.85
CA VAL A 46 1.81 18.58 -9.83
C VAL A 46 3.27 18.53 -10.28
N ILE A 47 4.13 17.90 -9.46
CA ILE A 47 5.53 17.66 -9.82
C ILE A 47 5.66 16.20 -10.27
N PRO A 48 6.07 15.91 -11.51
CA PRO A 48 6.16 14.55 -12.06
C PRO A 48 7.44 13.82 -11.69
N PHE A 49 8.04 14.17 -10.54
CA PHE A 49 9.31 13.60 -10.09
C PHE A 49 9.44 13.69 -8.57
N ILE A 50 9.84 12.57 -7.96
CA ILE A 50 10.26 12.50 -6.56
C ILE A 50 11.55 11.69 -6.51
N GLY A 51 12.68 12.33 -6.14
CA GLY A 51 14.00 11.71 -6.19
C GLY A 51 14.09 10.37 -5.46
N GLY A 52 14.46 9.31 -6.17
CA GLY A 52 14.67 7.97 -5.63
C GLY A 52 13.40 7.16 -5.31
N GLU A 53 12.18 7.75 -5.43
CA GLU A 53 10.94 7.07 -5.05
C GLU A 53 10.53 5.97 -6.05
N GLU A 54 10.80 6.13 -7.33
CA GLU A 54 10.50 5.11 -8.34
C GLU A 54 11.37 3.87 -8.11
N GLU A 55 12.68 4.04 -7.95
CA GLU A 55 13.58 2.92 -7.65
C GLU A 55 13.22 2.18 -6.36
N LYS A 56 12.84 2.91 -5.30
CA LYS A 56 12.35 2.30 -4.05
C LYS A 56 11.07 1.53 -4.27
N SER A 57 10.12 2.12 -5.01
CA SER A 57 8.83 1.51 -5.32
C SER A 57 8.95 0.22 -6.14
N GLU A 58 10.00 0.10 -6.93
CA GLU A 58 10.28 -1.08 -7.74
C GLU A 58 11.06 -2.17 -6.98
N LYS A 59 12.00 -1.78 -6.10
CA LYS A 59 12.94 -2.71 -5.46
C LYS A 59 12.51 -3.16 -4.06
N GLU A 60 12.03 -2.24 -3.21
CA GLU A 60 11.72 -2.56 -1.81
C GLU A 60 10.57 -3.57 -1.63
N PRO A 61 9.50 -3.58 -2.48
CA PRO A 61 8.49 -4.62 -2.36
C PRO A 61 9.05 -6.03 -2.49
N LEU A 62 10.09 -6.23 -3.28
CA LEU A 62 10.69 -7.55 -3.50
C LEU A 62 11.27 -8.17 -2.22
N LYS A 63 11.60 -7.36 -1.21
CA LYS A 63 11.99 -7.85 0.11
C LYS A 63 10.81 -8.50 0.87
N ILE A 64 9.59 -7.98 0.65
CA ILE A 64 8.36 -8.50 1.29
C ILE A 64 7.97 -9.85 0.70
N TRP A 65 8.19 -10.05 -0.61
CA TRP A 65 8.06 -11.34 -1.27
C TRP A 65 9.30 -12.23 -1.12
N GLY A 66 10.36 -11.70 -0.52
CA GLY A 66 11.63 -12.41 -0.30
C GLY A 66 11.56 -13.45 0.82
N GLU A 67 12.68 -14.05 1.08
CA GLU A 67 12.86 -15.06 2.10
C GLU A 67 14.09 -14.76 2.99
N ILE A 68 14.07 -15.24 4.22
CA ILE A 68 15.21 -15.15 5.12
C ILE A 68 16.11 -16.37 4.87
N LYS A 69 17.38 -16.11 4.53
CA LYS A 69 18.43 -17.14 4.38
C LYS A 69 19.59 -16.81 5.31
N GLY A 70 19.72 -17.56 6.39
CA GLY A 70 20.65 -17.21 7.46
C GLY A 70 20.28 -15.86 8.06
N ASP A 71 21.21 -14.92 8.09
CA ASP A 71 21.02 -13.57 8.65
C ASP A 71 20.64 -12.51 7.58
N GLU A 72 20.34 -12.95 6.35
CA GLU A 72 20.06 -12.04 5.25
C GLU A 72 18.64 -12.18 4.72
N ILE A 73 18.07 -11.07 4.24
CA ILE A 73 16.83 -11.04 3.46
C ILE A 73 17.20 -11.12 1.99
N VAL A 74 16.89 -12.25 1.36
CA VAL A 74 17.05 -12.46 -0.09
C VAL A 74 15.79 -11.96 -0.77
N SER A 75 15.92 -10.90 -1.58
CA SER A 75 14.80 -10.36 -2.35
C SER A 75 14.28 -11.37 -3.37
N ALA A 76 12.97 -11.42 -3.53
CA ALA A 76 12.34 -12.20 -4.60
C ALA A 76 12.66 -11.62 -5.98
N ASN A 77 12.48 -12.42 -7.02
CA ASN A 77 12.59 -12.01 -8.43
C ASN A 77 11.22 -11.67 -9.05
N ARG A 78 10.15 -11.75 -8.28
CA ARG A 78 8.77 -11.40 -8.64
C ARG A 78 8.02 -10.85 -7.41
N PRO A 79 6.91 -10.11 -7.59
CA PRO A 79 6.37 -9.55 -8.86
C PRO A 79 7.31 -8.57 -9.54
N ASN A 80 7.09 -8.35 -10.85
CA ASN A 80 7.78 -7.31 -11.61
C ASN A 80 7.08 -5.97 -11.32
N PHE A 81 7.79 -5.02 -10.74
CA PHE A 81 7.23 -3.69 -10.47
C PHE A 81 7.79 -2.65 -11.42
N THR A 82 6.92 -1.79 -11.95
CA THR A 82 7.30 -0.52 -12.54
C THR A 82 6.49 0.60 -11.90
N ALA A 83 7.14 1.71 -11.60
CA ALA A 83 6.54 2.79 -10.83
C ALA A 83 6.72 4.14 -11.51
N GLN A 84 5.67 4.98 -11.43
CA GLN A 84 5.72 6.40 -11.70
C GLN A 84 5.29 7.15 -10.43
N CYS A 85 6.12 8.06 -9.94
CA CYS A 85 5.87 8.76 -8.68
C CYS A 85 5.68 10.26 -8.88
N LEU A 86 4.48 10.76 -8.56
CA LEU A 86 4.12 12.16 -8.68
C LEU A 86 3.87 12.79 -7.30
N ARG A 87 4.33 14.04 -7.12
CA ARG A 87 3.91 14.88 -6.01
C ARG A 87 2.67 15.66 -6.39
N VAL A 88 1.62 15.54 -5.56
CA VAL A 88 0.32 16.18 -5.80
C VAL A 88 -0.03 17.17 -4.68
N PRO A 89 -0.92 18.16 -4.94
CA PRO A 89 -1.32 19.17 -3.97
C PRO A 89 -2.33 18.62 -2.95
N VAL A 90 -1.90 17.61 -2.21
CA VAL A 90 -2.64 16.96 -1.12
C VAL A 90 -1.81 17.06 0.15
N SER A 91 -2.42 17.42 1.28
CA SER A 91 -1.71 17.56 2.55
C SER A 91 -1.11 16.24 3.02
N ASP A 92 -1.97 15.21 3.15
CA ASP A 92 -1.62 13.88 3.66
C ASP A 92 -2.36 12.79 2.90
N GLY A 93 -1.78 11.59 2.89
CA GLY A 93 -2.30 10.42 2.21
C GLY A 93 -1.68 10.20 0.84
N HIS A 94 -1.09 9.01 0.65
CA HIS A 94 -0.52 8.58 -0.62
C HIS A 94 -1.48 7.62 -1.31
N MET A 95 -1.92 8.02 -2.50
CA MET A 95 -2.78 7.20 -3.34
C MET A 95 -1.94 6.46 -4.39
N GLY A 96 -2.35 5.27 -4.79
CA GLY A 96 -1.78 4.50 -5.89
C GLY A 96 -2.85 4.12 -6.88
N ALA A 97 -2.65 4.41 -8.17
CA ALA A 97 -3.36 3.76 -9.25
C ALA A 97 -2.55 2.53 -9.66
N VAL A 98 -3.13 1.35 -9.50
CA VAL A 98 -2.46 0.06 -9.66
C VAL A 98 -3.06 -0.70 -10.83
N PHE A 99 -2.19 -1.23 -11.67
CA PHE A 99 -2.52 -2.17 -12.74
C PHE A 99 -1.77 -3.47 -12.44
N VAL A 100 -2.47 -4.58 -12.39
CA VAL A 100 -1.92 -5.86 -11.96
C VAL A 100 -2.21 -6.96 -12.97
N ARG A 101 -1.20 -7.78 -13.25
CA ARG A 101 -1.30 -9.04 -13.99
C ARG A 101 -0.91 -10.19 -13.07
N PHE A 102 -1.65 -11.26 -13.18
CA PHE A 102 -1.38 -12.50 -12.47
C PHE A 102 -0.68 -13.52 -13.38
N GLU A 103 -0.11 -14.55 -12.79
CA GLU A 103 0.36 -15.70 -13.55
C GLU A 103 -0.81 -16.41 -14.24
N GLU A 104 -0.53 -17.12 -15.32
CA GLU A 104 -1.55 -17.85 -16.07
C GLU A 104 -2.33 -18.83 -15.17
N GLY A 105 -3.65 -18.75 -15.21
CA GLY A 105 -4.55 -19.55 -14.36
C GLY A 105 -4.58 -19.13 -12.88
N LYS A 106 -3.98 -17.99 -12.53
CA LYS A 106 -3.91 -17.48 -11.16
C LYS A 106 -4.66 -16.16 -10.93
N LYS A 107 -5.39 -15.67 -11.93
CA LYS A 107 -6.24 -14.49 -11.79
C LYS A 107 -7.45 -14.81 -10.91
N PRO A 108 -7.71 -14.05 -9.82
CA PRO A 108 -8.97 -14.17 -9.07
C PRO A 108 -10.15 -13.61 -9.86
N THR A 109 -11.36 -14.01 -9.52
CA THR A 109 -12.55 -13.21 -9.86
C THR A 109 -12.53 -11.91 -9.03
N LYS A 110 -13.35 -10.92 -9.41
CA LYS A 110 -13.48 -9.69 -8.63
C LYS A 110 -13.98 -9.96 -7.20
N GLU A 111 -14.96 -10.83 -7.10
CA GLU A 111 -15.58 -11.25 -5.84
C GLU A 111 -14.55 -11.91 -4.90
N GLU A 112 -13.70 -12.78 -5.45
CA GLU A 112 -12.62 -13.43 -4.71
C GLU A 112 -11.57 -12.41 -4.23
N ALA A 113 -11.16 -11.48 -5.10
CA ALA A 113 -10.21 -10.42 -4.72
C ALA A 113 -10.77 -9.53 -3.60
N ILE A 114 -12.03 -9.09 -3.74
CA ILE A 114 -12.72 -8.28 -2.73
C ILE A 114 -12.85 -9.06 -1.41
N LYS A 115 -13.20 -10.34 -1.49
CA LYS A 115 -13.28 -11.20 -0.31
C LYS A 115 -11.93 -11.30 0.42
N VAL A 116 -10.84 -11.53 -0.34
CA VAL A 116 -9.48 -11.56 0.24
C VAL A 116 -9.17 -10.26 0.98
N TRP A 117 -9.48 -9.10 0.40
CA TRP A 117 -9.24 -7.81 1.07
C TRP A 117 -10.09 -7.62 2.32
N ARG A 118 -11.38 -7.99 2.29
CA ARG A 118 -12.28 -7.84 3.45
C ARG A 118 -11.96 -8.77 4.60
N GLU A 119 -11.48 -9.97 4.30
CA GLU A 119 -11.18 -11.00 5.30
C GLU A 119 -9.71 -11.02 5.73
N PHE A 120 -8.86 -10.18 5.13
CA PHE A 120 -7.44 -10.18 5.44
C PHE A 120 -7.19 -9.77 6.89
N SER A 121 -6.55 -10.66 7.61
CA SER A 121 -6.02 -10.47 8.95
C SER A 121 -4.57 -10.91 8.99
N SER A 122 -3.81 -10.34 9.91
CA SER A 122 -2.41 -10.67 10.11
C SER A 122 -2.07 -10.65 11.59
N LYS A 123 -0.85 -11.01 11.93
CA LYS A 123 -0.39 -11.16 13.30
C LYS A 123 -0.71 -9.97 14.24
N PRO A 124 -0.59 -8.70 13.82
CA PRO A 124 -1.01 -7.59 14.66
C PRO A 124 -2.49 -7.60 15.07
N GLN A 125 -3.39 -8.01 14.17
CA GLN A 125 -4.82 -8.14 14.47
C GLN A 125 -5.08 -9.36 15.37
N GLU A 126 -4.44 -10.49 15.09
CA GLU A 126 -4.56 -11.74 15.88
C GLU A 126 -4.12 -11.51 17.32
N LEU A 127 -3.01 -10.79 17.52
CA LEU A 127 -2.49 -10.41 18.84
C LEU A 127 -3.21 -9.21 19.47
N LYS A 128 -4.14 -8.57 18.75
CA LYS A 128 -4.88 -7.39 19.19
C LYS A 128 -3.95 -6.29 19.72
N LEU A 129 -2.88 -6.01 18.96
CA LEU A 129 -1.91 -5.00 19.37
C LEU A 129 -2.58 -3.61 19.46
N PRO A 130 -2.18 -2.77 20.43
CA PRO A 130 -2.85 -1.49 20.70
C PRO A 130 -2.99 -0.55 19.50
N SER A 131 -1.96 -0.52 18.63
CA SER A 131 -1.93 0.32 17.41
C SER A 131 -2.39 -0.41 16.16
N ALA A 132 -2.79 -1.68 16.26
CA ALA A 132 -3.29 -2.43 15.11
C ALA A 132 -4.70 -1.96 14.74
N PRO A 133 -4.98 -1.69 13.45
CA PRO A 133 -6.34 -1.44 13.01
C PRO A 133 -7.18 -2.71 13.17
N GLU A 134 -8.45 -2.58 13.49
CA GLU A 134 -9.37 -3.73 13.58
C GLU A 134 -9.52 -4.38 12.20
N HIS A 135 -9.74 -3.54 11.19
CA HIS A 135 -9.73 -3.94 9.78
C HIS A 135 -8.58 -3.28 9.06
N PHE A 136 -7.63 -4.09 8.60
CA PHE A 136 -6.45 -3.55 7.93
C PHE A 136 -6.75 -3.03 6.53
N LEU A 137 -7.64 -3.71 5.78
CA LEU A 137 -8.03 -3.35 4.42
C LEU A 137 -9.53 -3.03 4.36
N TYR A 138 -9.85 -1.88 3.78
CA TYR A 138 -11.22 -1.45 3.47
C TYR A 138 -11.43 -1.46 1.97
N TYR A 139 -12.42 -2.19 1.48
CA TYR A 139 -12.83 -2.14 0.08
C TYR A 139 -14.12 -1.32 -0.06
N TYR A 140 -14.08 -0.36 -0.99
CA TYR A 140 -15.19 0.53 -1.34
C TYR A 140 -15.80 0.14 -2.67
N GLU A 141 -17.13 0.00 -2.69
CA GLU A 141 -17.91 -0.30 -3.90
C GLU A 141 -18.20 0.95 -4.73
N GLU A 142 -18.19 2.12 -4.09
CA GLU A 142 -18.52 3.39 -4.71
C GLU A 142 -17.44 3.81 -5.73
N ASP A 143 -17.89 4.24 -6.89
CA ASP A 143 -17.03 4.61 -8.01
C ASP A 143 -16.07 5.77 -7.75
N ASN A 144 -16.35 6.61 -6.76
CA ASN A 144 -15.54 7.78 -6.40
C ASN A 144 -14.70 7.57 -5.13
N MET A 145 -14.55 6.34 -4.66
CA MET A 145 -13.76 5.99 -3.47
C MET A 145 -12.57 5.09 -3.81
N PRO A 146 -11.48 5.14 -3.00
CA PRO A 146 -11.25 6.02 -1.84
C PRO A 146 -10.86 7.45 -2.24
N GLN A 147 -11.14 8.41 -1.37
CA GLN A 147 -10.71 9.81 -1.48
C GLN A 147 -9.75 10.16 -0.34
N THR A 148 -8.66 10.88 -0.64
CA THR A 148 -7.63 11.21 0.36
C THR A 148 -8.21 11.90 1.59
N ASN A 149 -9.08 12.89 1.41
CA ASN A 149 -9.63 13.66 2.52
C ASN A 149 -10.64 12.88 3.38
N LEU A 150 -11.36 11.94 2.78
CA LEU A 150 -12.39 11.17 3.48
C LEU A 150 -11.85 9.90 4.15
N ASN A 151 -10.88 9.22 3.52
CA ASN A 151 -10.52 7.87 3.90
C ASN A 151 -9.10 7.70 4.47
N ARG A 152 -8.24 8.74 4.39
CA ARG A 152 -6.87 8.63 4.91
C ARG A 152 -6.80 8.38 6.42
N MET A 153 -7.85 8.77 7.17
CA MET A 153 -7.91 8.60 8.62
C MET A 153 -8.67 7.34 9.07
N ASN A 154 -9.03 6.44 8.15
CA ASN A 154 -9.62 5.16 8.54
C ASN A 154 -8.72 4.43 9.55
N GLU A 155 -9.34 3.91 10.63
CA GLU A 155 -8.62 3.27 11.74
C GLU A 155 -7.48 4.16 12.29
N ASN A 156 -7.76 5.42 12.54
CA ASN A 156 -6.78 6.41 12.99
C ASN A 156 -5.58 6.56 12.02
N GLY A 157 -5.81 6.36 10.72
CA GLY A 157 -4.79 6.42 9.68
C GLY A 157 -3.94 5.15 9.54
N MET A 158 -4.32 4.06 10.21
CA MET A 158 -3.58 2.80 10.19
C MET A 158 -4.11 1.79 9.17
N ALA A 159 -5.33 1.97 8.66
CA ALA A 159 -5.88 1.12 7.60
C ALA A 159 -5.44 1.57 6.20
N VAL A 160 -5.59 0.66 5.24
CA VAL A 160 -5.43 0.90 3.81
C VAL A 160 -6.78 0.76 3.13
N SER A 161 -7.14 1.75 2.33
CA SER A 161 -8.39 1.79 1.58
C SER A 161 -8.15 1.36 0.14
N VAL A 162 -9.00 0.49 -0.39
CA VAL A 162 -8.97 -0.03 -1.77
C VAL A 162 -10.33 0.20 -2.41
N GLY A 163 -10.37 0.53 -3.67
CA GLY A 163 -11.61 0.68 -4.43
C GLY A 163 -11.36 0.69 -5.93
N ARG A 164 -12.42 0.82 -6.69
CA ARG A 164 -12.32 0.89 -8.15
C ARG A 164 -11.73 -0.38 -8.79
N LEU A 165 -11.92 -1.56 -8.24
CA LEU A 165 -11.48 -2.80 -8.87
C LEU A 165 -12.28 -3.06 -10.15
N ARG A 166 -11.61 -3.13 -11.28
CA ARG A 166 -12.22 -3.35 -12.59
C ARG A 166 -11.24 -4.03 -13.56
N GLU A 167 -11.80 -4.68 -14.58
CA GLU A 167 -11.02 -5.25 -15.67
C GLU A 167 -10.18 -4.17 -16.37
N ASP A 168 -9.02 -4.57 -16.88
CA ASP A 168 -8.18 -3.72 -17.70
C ASP A 168 -7.98 -4.34 -19.09
N THR A 169 -7.59 -3.50 -20.06
CA THR A 169 -7.41 -3.95 -21.46
C THR A 169 -6.01 -4.51 -21.73
N GLN A 170 -5.03 -4.24 -20.87
CA GLN A 170 -3.63 -4.67 -21.02
C GLN A 170 -3.14 -5.49 -19.83
N TYR A 171 -3.67 -5.22 -18.64
CA TYR A 171 -3.48 -5.98 -17.42
C TYR A 171 -4.73 -6.78 -17.11
N ASP A 172 -4.69 -7.61 -16.08
CA ASP A 172 -5.88 -8.34 -15.65
C ASP A 172 -6.87 -7.43 -14.92
N TYR A 173 -6.35 -6.63 -13.98
CA TYR A 173 -7.14 -5.70 -13.20
C TYR A 173 -6.43 -4.37 -13.01
N LYS A 174 -7.24 -3.34 -12.75
CA LYS A 174 -6.81 -2.05 -12.21
C LYS A 174 -7.68 -1.64 -11.04
N PHE A 175 -7.07 -1.00 -10.07
CA PHE A 175 -7.74 -0.50 -8.87
C PHE A 175 -7.02 0.74 -8.31
N VAL A 176 -7.61 1.37 -7.30
CA VAL A 176 -7.02 2.49 -6.58
C VAL A 176 -6.86 2.11 -5.12
N CYS A 177 -5.77 2.52 -4.51
CA CYS A 177 -5.51 2.31 -3.09
C CYS A 177 -5.00 3.59 -2.43
N LEU A 178 -5.22 3.71 -1.12
CA LEU A 178 -4.86 4.87 -0.33
C LEU A 178 -4.38 4.44 1.06
N SER A 179 -3.30 5.06 1.55
CA SER A 179 -2.86 4.95 2.94
C SER A 179 -2.38 6.29 3.47
N HIS A 180 -2.40 6.47 4.79
CA HIS A 180 -1.82 7.63 5.44
C HIS A 180 -0.29 7.48 5.49
N ASN A 181 0.43 8.38 4.82
CA ASN A 181 1.88 8.29 4.66
C ASN A 181 2.68 8.56 5.95
N THR A 182 2.20 9.45 6.81
CA THR A 182 2.90 9.81 8.06
C THR A 182 2.47 8.98 9.26
N LEU A 183 1.27 8.44 9.27
CA LEU A 183 0.80 7.49 10.30
C LEU A 183 1.14 6.06 9.89
N ARG A 184 0.39 5.42 9.02
CA ARG A 184 0.66 4.04 8.58
C ARG A 184 2.06 3.88 8.00
N GLY A 185 2.50 4.84 7.16
CA GLY A 185 3.77 4.77 6.44
C GLY A 185 5.00 5.17 7.25
N ALA A 186 4.82 5.73 8.45
CA ALA A 186 5.93 6.21 9.28
C ALA A 186 5.67 5.97 10.77
N ALA A 187 5.26 6.99 11.55
CA ALA A 187 5.23 6.94 13.01
C ALA A 187 4.34 5.82 13.58
N GLY A 188 3.11 5.71 13.12
CA GLY A 188 2.18 4.67 13.57
C GLY A 188 2.64 3.25 13.19
N GLY A 189 3.19 3.10 11.98
CA GLY A 189 3.79 1.83 11.56
C GLY A 189 5.00 1.42 12.39
N ALA A 190 5.84 2.38 12.80
CA ALA A 190 6.98 2.13 13.68
C ALA A 190 6.55 1.71 15.09
N VAL A 191 5.51 2.37 15.64
CA VAL A 191 4.94 1.99 16.95
C VAL A 191 4.35 0.58 16.89
N LEU A 192 3.54 0.27 15.87
CA LEU A 192 2.96 -1.06 15.69
C LEU A 192 4.04 -2.14 15.54
N LEU A 193 5.14 -1.84 14.85
CA LEU A 193 6.27 -2.77 14.75
C LEU A 193 6.93 -3.02 16.11
N ALA A 194 7.13 -1.97 16.92
CA ALA A 194 7.68 -2.11 18.27
C ALA A 194 6.75 -2.95 19.18
N GLU A 195 5.44 -2.71 19.11
CA GLU A 195 4.43 -3.53 19.82
C GLU A 195 4.50 -5.01 19.39
N LEU A 196 4.64 -5.25 18.08
CA LEU A 196 4.77 -6.62 17.56
C LEU A 196 6.05 -7.30 18.07
N LEU A 197 7.20 -6.60 18.01
CA LEU A 197 8.47 -7.14 18.49
C LEU A 197 8.42 -7.44 20.00
N ALA A 198 7.79 -6.59 20.81
CA ALA A 198 7.60 -6.85 22.23
C ALA A 198 6.69 -8.07 22.47
N ALA A 199 5.57 -8.17 21.75
CA ALA A 199 4.64 -9.29 21.86
C ALA A 199 5.25 -10.64 21.42
N GLU A 200 6.22 -10.60 20.51
CA GLU A 200 6.95 -11.77 20.02
C GLU A 200 8.21 -12.10 20.86
N GLY A 201 8.51 -11.32 21.91
CA GLY A 201 9.65 -11.56 22.80
C GLY A 201 11.01 -11.13 22.24
N TYR A 202 11.04 -10.23 21.26
CA TYR A 202 12.27 -9.63 20.75
C TYR A 202 12.72 -8.40 21.55
N MET A 203 11.87 -7.89 22.42
CA MET A 203 12.15 -6.73 23.29
C MET A 203 11.74 -7.08 24.72
N ASP A 204 12.65 -6.82 25.67
CA ASP A 204 12.41 -6.96 27.12
C ASP A 204 11.63 -5.76 27.67
#